data_f138ff3762583551766ef2c3e3b5e05f
#
_entry.id   f138ff3762583551766ef2c3e3b5e05f
#
_cell.length_a   1.000
_cell.length_b   1.000
_cell.length_c   1.000
_cell.angle_alpha   90.00
_cell.angle_beta   90.00
_cell.angle_gamma   90.00
#
_symmetry.space_group_name_H-M   'P 1'
#
loop_
_entity.id
_entity.type
_entity.pdbx_description
1 polymer ?
#
loop_
_entity_poly.entity_id
_entity_poly.type
_entity_poly.pdbx_seq_one_letter_code
_entity_poly.pdbx_strand_id
1 'polypeptide(L)'
;MLFRSNHFANNEILKIANWINDSTQIYSYFQKFYVKEYYGSQFSTMYNPTAENIKSKGVMPTENVLGLVEGTDKKEEFVVISAHYDHIGTKNGTIYNGADDDGSGTVAMMEIAQAFAKAKKEGHSPRRSILFIAFTGEEQGLLGSSYYVQNPLIPLKNIICDLNIDMIGRIDREHKKMHDYVYLIGADRISKDLHKLSENINLSTLNLKLDYTYNAESDPLQLYYRSDHINFASNGIPIIFYTSGLHPDYHESTDDLEKIDFDILQKRTQLIFHTAWEIANREEGLK
;
A
#
# COMPACT_ATOMS: atom_id res chain seq x y z
N MET A 1 -16.10 -18.10 -1.40
CA MET A 1 -16.33 -17.99 -2.87
C MET A 1 -15.52 -16.82 -3.48
N LEU A 2 -14.69 -16.18 -2.67
CA LEU A 2 -13.97 -14.93 -2.97
C LEU A 2 -12.71 -15.07 -3.84
N PHE A 3 -12.24 -16.27 -4.11
CA PHE A 3 -11.03 -16.50 -4.89
C PHE A 3 -11.23 -17.38 -6.14
N ARG A 4 -12.44 -17.47 -6.67
CA ARG A 4 -12.65 -18.09 -7.99
C ARG A 4 -12.19 -17.23 -9.17
N SER A 5 -11.67 -16.02 -8.91
CA SER A 5 -10.99 -15.23 -9.91
C SER A 5 -9.47 -15.46 -9.94
N ASN A 6 -8.97 -16.59 -9.43
CA ASN A 6 -7.55 -16.95 -9.50
C ASN A 6 -6.92 -16.79 -10.89
N HIS A 7 -7.73 -16.77 -11.94
CA HIS A 7 -7.25 -16.51 -13.30
C HIS A 7 -7.03 -15.01 -13.55
N PHE A 8 -7.84 -14.14 -12.93
CA PHE A 8 -7.72 -12.69 -13.10
C PHE A 8 -6.63 -12.14 -12.18
N ALA A 9 -6.63 -12.52 -10.90
CA ALA A 9 -5.58 -12.14 -9.95
C ALA A 9 -4.20 -12.63 -10.39
N ASN A 10 -4.05 -13.89 -10.83
CA ASN A 10 -2.78 -14.40 -11.33
C ASN A 10 -2.30 -13.67 -12.59
N ASN A 11 -3.18 -13.21 -13.47
CA ASN A 11 -2.79 -12.45 -14.64
C ASN A 11 -2.36 -11.02 -14.28
N GLU A 12 -3.00 -10.37 -13.32
CA GLU A 12 -2.60 -9.04 -12.86
C GLU A 12 -1.31 -9.10 -12.02
N ILE A 13 -1.17 -10.08 -11.12
CA ILE A 13 0.09 -10.35 -10.41
C ILE A 13 1.23 -10.59 -11.40
N LEU A 14 1.01 -11.40 -12.44
CA LEU A 14 2.00 -11.62 -13.50
C LEU A 14 2.29 -10.33 -14.28
N LYS A 15 1.32 -9.46 -14.51
CA LYS A 15 1.53 -8.17 -15.15
C LYS A 15 2.35 -7.24 -14.25
N ILE A 16 2.02 -7.14 -12.96
CA ILE A 16 2.78 -6.37 -11.98
C ILE A 16 4.21 -6.90 -11.90
N ALA A 17 4.40 -8.22 -11.76
CA ALA A 17 5.71 -8.83 -11.68
C ALA A 17 6.51 -8.68 -12.98
N ASN A 18 5.87 -8.86 -14.13
CA ASN A 18 6.52 -8.66 -15.42
C ASN A 18 6.88 -7.19 -15.63
N TRP A 19 6.00 -6.26 -15.26
CA TRP A 19 6.28 -4.84 -15.32
C TRP A 19 7.47 -4.45 -14.42
N ILE A 20 7.52 -4.98 -13.18
CA ILE A 20 8.68 -4.80 -12.29
C ILE A 20 9.94 -5.41 -12.91
N ASN A 21 9.87 -6.61 -13.49
CA ASN A 21 11.02 -7.28 -14.11
C ASN A 21 11.51 -6.61 -15.40
N ASP A 22 10.61 -6.00 -16.18
CA ASP A 22 10.98 -5.23 -17.38
C ASP A 22 11.71 -3.92 -17.02
N SER A 23 11.58 -3.46 -15.78
CA SER A 23 12.35 -2.37 -15.23
C SER A 23 13.69 -2.91 -14.72
N THR A 24 14.76 -2.81 -15.53
CA THR A 24 16.11 -3.35 -15.24
C THR A 24 16.75 -2.90 -13.93
N GLN A 25 16.05 -2.12 -13.13
CA GLN A 25 16.53 -1.53 -11.86
C GLN A 25 15.69 -1.96 -10.64
N ILE A 26 14.68 -2.82 -10.84
CA ILE A 26 13.83 -3.34 -9.78
C ILE A 26 13.97 -4.86 -9.72
N TYR A 27 14.24 -5.38 -8.52
CA TYR A 27 14.24 -6.81 -8.25
C TYR A 27 12.88 -7.22 -7.69
N SER A 28 12.20 -8.19 -8.29
CA SER A 28 10.91 -8.69 -7.84
C SER A 28 11.02 -9.94 -6.99
N TYR A 29 10.17 -10.05 -5.99
CA TYR A 29 10.07 -11.19 -5.08
C TYR A 29 8.60 -11.53 -4.84
N PHE A 30 8.30 -12.81 -4.65
CA PHE A 30 6.99 -13.31 -4.30
C PHE A 30 7.04 -13.96 -2.92
N GLN A 31 6.34 -13.37 -1.96
CA GLN A 31 6.20 -13.96 -0.63
C GLN A 31 4.91 -14.78 -0.58
N LYS A 32 5.03 -16.09 -0.84
CA LYS A 32 3.89 -17.01 -0.91
C LYS A 32 3.49 -17.52 0.46
N PHE A 33 2.19 -17.60 0.69
CA PHE A 33 1.61 -18.21 1.88
C PHE A 33 0.23 -18.78 1.58
N TYR A 34 -0.41 -19.37 2.59
CA TYR A 34 -1.72 -19.99 2.45
C TYR A 34 -2.69 -19.38 3.44
N VAL A 35 -3.91 -19.19 3.01
CA VAL A 35 -5.02 -18.77 3.85
C VAL A 35 -6.07 -19.87 3.90
N LYS A 36 -6.73 -20.01 5.03
CA LYS A 36 -7.86 -20.93 5.20
C LYS A 36 -9.11 -20.12 5.47
N GLU A 37 -10.08 -20.28 4.60
CA GLU A 37 -11.42 -19.73 4.78
C GLU A 37 -12.16 -20.53 5.85
N TYR A 38 -12.67 -19.87 6.88
CA TYR A 38 -13.58 -20.47 7.85
C TYR A 38 -15.02 -20.20 7.45
N TYR A 39 -15.77 -21.27 7.19
CA TYR A 39 -17.21 -21.18 6.89
C TYR A 39 -17.92 -20.40 8.02
N GLY A 40 -18.53 -19.27 7.63
CA GLY A 40 -19.35 -18.46 8.54
C GLY A 40 -18.60 -17.42 9.37
N SER A 41 -17.28 -17.28 9.25
CA SER A 41 -16.53 -16.14 9.79
C SER A 41 -16.29 -15.11 8.69
N GLN A 42 -16.35 -13.82 9.05
CA GLN A 42 -15.97 -12.74 8.12
C GLN A 42 -14.44 -12.62 7.93
N PHE A 43 -13.66 -13.45 8.62
CA PHE A 43 -12.21 -13.37 8.64
C PHE A 43 -11.60 -14.70 8.21
N SER A 44 -10.68 -14.64 7.27
CA SER A 44 -9.75 -15.73 6.96
C SER A 44 -8.57 -15.69 7.94
N THR A 45 -7.89 -16.81 8.14
CA THR A 45 -6.70 -16.87 8.96
C THR A 45 -5.53 -17.38 8.15
N MET A 46 -4.33 -16.90 8.45
CA MET A 46 -3.11 -17.47 7.92
C MET A 46 -3.00 -18.93 8.31
N TYR A 47 -2.62 -19.76 7.35
CA TYR A 47 -2.54 -21.19 7.51
C TYR A 47 -1.21 -21.72 6.97
N ASN A 48 -0.53 -22.50 7.77
CA ASN A 48 0.68 -23.18 7.33
C ASN A 48 0.36 -24.67 7.08
N PRO A 49 -0.08 -25.04 5.85
CA PRO A 49 -0.58 -26.38 5.58
C PRO A 49 0.56 -27.41 5.49
N THR A 50 0.29 -28.63 5.96
CA THR A 50 1.08 -29.78 5.54
C THR A 50 0.76 -30.12 4.08
N ALA A 51 1.65 -30.82 3.39
CA ALA A 51 1.46 -31.21 1.98
C ALA A 51 0.12 -31.96 1.72
N GLU A 52 -0.42 -32.66 2.72
CA GLU A 52 -1.72 -33.34 2.66
C GLU A 52 -2.90 -32.38 2.73
N ASN A 53 -2.75 -31.23 3.41
CA ASN A 53 -3.83 -30.28 3.64
C ASN A 53 -4.00 -29.24 2.51
N ILE A 54 -3.00 -29.07 1.63
CA ILE A 54 -3.06 -28.11 0.51
C ILE A 54 -4.22 -28.42 -0.44
N LYS A 55 -4.67 -29.68 -0.53
CA LYS A 55 -5.81 -30.11 -1.35
C LYS A 55 -7.16 -30.02 -0.62
N SER A 56 -7.18 -29.63 0.65
CA SER A 56 -8.43 -29.52 1.41
C SER A 56 -9.27 -28.33 0.94
N LYS A 57 -10.61 -28.46 0.96
CA LYS A 57 -11.51 -27.33 0.66
C LYS A 57 -11.21 -26.17 1.62
N GLY A 58 -11.16 -24.95 1.08
CA GLY A 58 -10.99 -23.74 1.85
C GLY A 58 -9.53 -23.33 2.14
N VAL A 59 -8.54 -24.06 1.64
CA VAL A 59 -7.13 -23.62 1.68
C VAL A 59 -6.74 -23.06 0.32
N MET A 60 -6.27 -21.84 0.29
CA MET A 60 -5.92 -21.13 -0.95
C MET A 60 -4.50 -20.57 -0.86
N PRO A 61 -3.69 -20.78 -1.90
CA PRO A 61 -2.42 -20.07 -2.02
C PRO A 61 -2.67 -18.61 -2.34
N THR A 62 -1.89 -17.76 -1.73
CA THR A 62 -1.84 -16.32 -2.06
C THR A 62 -0.43 -15.80 -1.91
N GLU A 63 -0.15 -14.59 -2.35
CA GLU A 63 1.20 -14.06 -2.29
C GLU A 63 1.21 -12.52 -2.21
N ASN A 64 2.12 -11.98 -1.38
CA ASN A 64 2.53 -10.58 -1.50
C ASN A 64 3.52 -10.44 -2.65
N VAL A 65 3.42 -9.36 -3.40
CA VAL A 65 4.34 -9.04 -4.49
C VAL A 65 5.25 -7.91 -4.04
N LEU A 66 6.56 -8.15 -4.09
CA LEU A 66 7.54 -7.19 -3.63
C LEU A 66 8.44 -6.72 -4.77
N GLY A 67 8.75 -5.42 -4.78
CA GLY A 67 9.72 -4.81 -5.67
C GLY A 67 10.80 -4.07 -4.88
N LEU A 68 12.06 -4.21 -5.26
CA LEU A 68 13.19 -3.57 -4.59
C LEU A 68 13.99 -2.69 -5.55
N VAL A 69 14.10 -1.42 -5.23
CA VAL A 69 15.12 -0.53 -5.79
C VAL A 69 16.23 -0.40 -4.75
N GLU A 70 17.37 -1.07 -5.01
CA GLU A 70 18.51 -1.05 -4.11
C GLU A 70 19.13 0.35 -4.05
N GLY A 71 19.38 0.84 -2.83
CA GLY A 71 20.06 2.09 -2.54
C GLY A 71 21.58 2.04 -2.75
N THR A 72 22.26 3.11 -2.35
CA THR A 72 23.73 3.23 -2.48
C THR A 72 24.43 3.03 -1.14
N ASP A 73 24.79 4.10 -0.47
CA ASP A 73 25.60 4.10 0.76
C ASP A 73 24.81 3.75 2.04
N LYS A 74 23.48 3.84 2.00
CA LYS A 74 22.56 3.47 3.10
C LYS A 74 21.62 2.33 2.70
N LYS A 75 22.06 1.43 1.82
CA LYS A 75 21.23 0.41 1.21
C LYS A 75 20.60 -0.60 2.16
N GLU A 76 21.11 -0.72 3.38
CA GLU A 76 20.57 -1.60 4.43
C GLU A 76 19.44 -0.93 5.24
N GLU A 77 19.13 0.34 4.98
CA GLU A 77 17.98 1.07 5.49
C GLU A 77 16.89 1.13 4.41
N PHE A 78 15.65 0.83 4.78
CA PHE A 78 14.55 0.66 3.81
C PHE A 78 13.41 1.63 4.07
N VAL A 79 12.96 2.29 3.02
CA VAL A 79 11.66 2.98 2.98
C VAL A 79 10.69 2.04 2.30
N VAL A 80 9.61 1.68 2.98
CA VAL A 80 8.53 0.86 2.39
C VAL A 80 7.50 1.79 1.77
N ILE A 81 6.99 1.40 0.60
CA ILE A 81 5.80 1.98 -0.03
C ILE A 81 4.86 0.82 -0.28
N SER A 82 3.69 0.87 0.31
CA SER A 82 2.74 -0.25 0.28
C SER A 82 1.35 0.15 -0.22
N ALA A 83 0.66 -0.82 -0.78
CA ALA A 83 -0.74 -0.76 -1.20
C ALA A 83 -1.28 -2.18 -1.23
N HIS A 84 -2.59 -2.38 -1.21
CA HIS A 84 -3.14 -3.71 -1.44
C HIS A 84 -3.68 -3.87 -2.86
N TYR A 85 -3.60 -5.08 -3.42
CA TYR A 85 -4.01 -5.35 -4.80
C TYR A 85 -5.23 -6.27 -4.92
N ASP A 86 -5.71 -6.79 -3.80
CA ASP A 86 -6.95 -7.52 -3.74
C ASP A 86 -8.14 -6.58 -3.55
N HIS A 87 -9.32 -7.05 -3.91
CA HIS A 87 -10.60 -6.42 -3.60
C HIS A 87 -11.66 -7.50 -3.38
N ILE A 88 -12.89 -7.11 -3.12
CA ILE A 88 -14.04 -8.02 -2.81
C ILE A 88 -14.24 -9.09 -3.90
N GLY A 89 -13.94 -8.77 -5.16
CA GLY A 89 -14.02 -9.70 -6.28
C GLY A 89 -15.44 -9.92 -6.76
N THR A 90 -15.96 -11.15 -6.73
CA THR A 90 -17.31 -11.46 -7.22
C THR A 90 -18.20 -12.01 -6.09
N LYS A 91 -19.33 -11.35 -5.85
CA LYS A 91 -20.31 -11.76 -4.85
C LYS A 91 -21.69 -11.89 -5.49
N ASN A 92 -22.29 -13.09 -5.40
CA ASN A 92 -23.61 -13.39 -5.98
C ASN A 92 -23.74 -13.05 -7.48
N GLY A 93 -22.67 -13.22 -8.25
CA GLY A 93 -22.64 -12.90 -9.68
C GLY A 93 -22.37 -11.43 -10.00
N THR A 94 -22.32 -10.55 -9.01
CA THR A 94 -21.96 -9.14 -9.18
C THR A 94 -20.44 -8.99 -9.00
N ILE A 95 -19.80 -8.26 -9.92
CA ILE A 95 -18.37 -7.93 -9.86
C ILE A 95 -18.20 -6.64 -9.07
N TYR A 96 -17.21 -6.63 -8.19
CA TYR A 96 -16.74 -5.48 -7.43
C TYR A 96 -15.34 -5.18 -7.93
N ASN A 97 -15.18 -4.07 -8.66
CA ASN A 97 -13.94 -3.77 -9.39
C ASN A 97 -12.84 -3.19 -8.50
N GLY A 98 -13.20 -2.39 -7.47
CA GLY A 98 -12.24 -1.78 -6.57
C GLY A 98 -11.30 -0.81 -7.27
N ALA A 99 -11.84 0.10 -8.09
CA ALA A 99 -11.02 1.03 -8.86
C ALA A 99 -10.28 2.03 -7.97
N ASP A 100 -10.94 2.49 -6.90
CA ASP A 100 -10.29 3.31 -5.87
C ASP A 100 -9.77 2.44 -4.73
N ASP A 101 -10.50 1.43 -4.30
CA ASP A 101 -10.19 0.52 -3.20
C ASP A 101 -9.68 -0.86 -3.72
N ASP A 102 -8.39 -1.13 -3.93
CA ASP A 102 -7.30 -0.22 -3.86
C ASP A 102 -6.52 -0.20 -5.19
N GLY A 103 -7.26 -0.18 -6.30
CA GLY A 103 -6.67 -0.01 -7.63
C GLY A 103 -5.87 1.28 -7.73
N SER A 104 -6.37 2.38 -7.13
CA SER A 104 -5.71 3.69 -7.15
C SER A 104 -4.38 3.68 -6.40
N GLY A 105 -4.30 3.08 -5.22
CA GLY A 105 -3.06 2.98 -4.45
C GLY A 105 -2.05 2.03 -5.10
N THR A 106 -2.52 0.88 -5.59
CA THR A 106 -1.66 -0.08 -6.29
C THR A 106 -1.01 0.55 -7.53
N VAL A 107 -1.74 1.26 -8.40
CA VAL A 107 -1.14 1.91 -9.57
C VAL A 107 -0.25 3.08 -9.19
N ALA A 108 -0.60 3.85 -8.16
CA ALA A 108 0.25 4.92 -7.63
C ALA A 108 1.60 4.37 -7.14
N MET A 109 1.60 3.29 -6.38
CA MET A 109 2.81 2.60 -5.95
C MET A 109 3.66 2.15 -7.16
N MET A 110 3.05 1.60 -8.20
CA MET A 110 3.75 1.19 -9.44
C MET A 110 4.39 2.37 -10.15
N GLU A 111 3.69 3.49 -10.30
CA GLU A 111 4.23 4.73 -10.89
C GLU A 111 5.42 5.28 -10.08
N ILE A 112 5.33 5.25 -8.75
CA ILE A 112 6.43 5.64 -7.87
C ILE A 112 7.63 4.70 -8.07
N ALA A 113 7.39 3.38 -8.17
CA ALA A 113 8.45 2.40 -8.43
C ALA A 113 9.15 2.66 -9.76
N GLN A 114 8.40 2.98 -10.82
CA GLN A 114 8.94 3.36 -12.12
C GLN A 114 9.80 4.63 -12.02
N ALA A 115 9.34 5.63 -11.28
CA ALA A 115 10.08 6.88 -11.10
C ALA A 115 11.43 6.65 -10.41
N PHE A 116 11.49 5.86 -9.33
CA PHE A 116 12.73 5.48 -8.66
C PHE A 116 13.65 4.66 -9.57
N ALA A 117 13.12 3.70 -10.31
CA ALA A 117 13.90 2.90 -11.24
C ALA A 117 14.51 3.76 -12.36
N LYS A 118 13.73 4.69 -12.91
CA LYS A 118 14.18 5.65 -13.91
C LYS A 118 15.27 6.56 -13.34
N ALA A 119 15.08 7.15 -12.18
CA ALA A 119 16.08 7.97 -11.51
C ALA A 119 17.41 7.21 -11.32
N LYS A 120 17.33 5.96 -10.83
CA LYS A 120 18.52 5.10 -10.70
C LYS A 120 19.20 4.85 -12.03
N LYS A 121 18.47 4.56 -13.10
CA LYS A 121 19.00 4.35 -14.46
C LYS A 121 19.70 5.60 -14.99
N GLU A 122 19.23 6.78 -14.63
CA GLU A 122 19.77 8.08 -15.02
C GLU A 122 20.94 8.55 -14.12
N GLY A 123 21.38 7.72 -13.15
CA GLY A 123 22.49 8.01 -12.25
C GLY A 123 22.10 8.73 -10.96
N HIS A 124 20.81 8.86 -10.69
CA HIS A 124 20.25 9.48 -9.48
C HIS A 124 19.69 8.40 -8.54
N SER A 125 20.54 7.46 -8.13
CA SER A 125 20.12 6.40 -7.20
C SER A 125 19.78 6.96 -5.83
N PRO A 126 18.73 6.44 -5.16
CA PRO A 126 18.47 6.78 -3.77
C PRO A 126 19.61 6.26 -2.87
N ARG A 127 19.83 6.88 -1.73
CA ARG A 127 20.83 6.41 -0.75
C ARG A 127 20.30 5.19 0.01
N ARG A 128 19.04 5.25 0.48
CA ARG A 128 18.32 4.12 1.10
C ARG A 128 17.63 3.28 0.05
N SER A 129 17.47 2.01 0.34
CA SER A 129 16.68 1.12 -0.51
C SER A 129 15.19 1.42 -0.39
N ILE A 130 14.46 1.26 -1.50
CA ILE A 130 13.00 1.40 -1.52
C ILE A 130 12.40 0.04 -1.75
N LEU A 131 11.55 -0.39 -0.82
CA LEU A 131 10.82 -1.64 -0.89
C LEU A 131 9.35 -1.35 -1.18
N PHE A 132 8.89 -1.77 -2.34
CA PHE A 132 7.48 -1.72 -2.73
C PHE A 132 6.82 -3.01 -2.37
N ILE A 133 5.64 -2.96 -1.75
CA ILE A 133 4.89 -4.16 -1.37
C ILE A 133 3.43 -4.02 -1.79
N ALA A 134 3.01 -4.84 -2.75
CA ALA A 134 1.59 -5.05 -3.02
C ALA A 134 1.10 -6.19 -2.12
N PHE A 135 0.27 -5.84 -1.15
CA PHE A 135 -0.30 -6.81 -0.20
C PHE A 135 -1.51 -7.52 -0.79
N THR A 136 -1.70 -8.76 -0.37
CA THR A 136 -2.88 -9.58 -0.67
C THR A 136 -3.71 -9.78 0.59
N GLY A 137 -5.03 -9.95 0.42
CA GLY A 137 -5.93 -10.30 1.52
C GLY A 137 -6.09 -9.20 2.57
N GLU A 138 -5.98 -7.94 2.17
CA GLU A 138 -6.31 -6.78 3.00
C GLU A 138 -7.78 -6.86 3.40
N GLU A 139 -8.65 -7.03 2.42
CA GLU A 139 -10.11 -7.17 2.53
C GLU A 139 -10.56 -8.38 3.37
N GLN A 140 -9.66 -9.30 3.63
CA GLN A 140 -9.87 -10.49 4.46
C GLN A 140 -9.30 -10.34 5.87
N GLY A 141 -8.94 -9.13 6.27
CA GLY A 141 -8.40 -8.78 7.59
C GLY A 141 -6.88 -8.62 7.61
N LEU A 142 -6.33 -7.88 6.66
CA LEU A 142 -4.93 -7.45 6.61
C LEU A 142 -3.94 -8.64 6.57
N LEU A 143 -4.32 -9.72 5.87
CA LEU A 143 -3.58 -11.00 5.94
C LEU A 143 -2.16 -10.87 5.38
N GLY A 144 -2.00 -10.15 4.25
CA GLY A 144 -0.72 -10.00 3.57
C GLY A 144 0.31 -9.25 4.41
N SER A 145 -0.06 -8.09 4.93
CA SER A 145 0.81 -7.28 5.78
C SER A 145 1.09 -7.96 7.13
N SER A 146 0.08 -8.61 7.72
CA SER A 146 0.25 -9.40 8.94
C SER A 146 1.24 -10.55 8.73
N TYR A 147 1.14 -11.27 7.59
CA TYR A 147 2.10 -12.31 7.25
C TYR A 147 3.50 -11.74 7.03
N TYR A 148 3.62 -10.59 6.35
CA TYR A 148 4.90 -9.96 6.09
C TYR A 148 5.64 -9.61 7.38
N VAL A 149 4.99 -8.95 8.34
CA VAL A 149 5.66 -8.54 9.58
C VAL A 149 6.01 -9.72 10.49
N GLN A 150 5.30 -10.86 10.36
CA GLN A 150 5.63 -12.10 11.09
C GLN A 150 6.74 -12.90 10.39
N ASN A 151 6.91 -12.75 9.07
CA ASN A 151 7.88 -13.47 8.25
C ASN A 151 8.63 -12.49 7.32
N PRO A 152 9.27 -11.45 7.85
CA PRO A 152 9.80 -10.38 7.04
C PRO A 152 11.00 -10.84 6.20
N LEU A 153 11.00 -10.47 4.91
CA LEU A 153 12.15 -10.70 4.03
C LEU A 153 13.30 -9.74 4.33
N ILE A 154 12.97 -8.56 4.86
CA ILE A 154 13.91 -7.55 5.34
C ILE A 154 13.70 -7.42 6.85
N PRO A 155 14.75 -7.49 7.69
CA PRO A 155 14.59 -7.31 9.12
C PRO A 155 13.82 -6.03 9.46
N LEU A 156 12.76 -6.10 10.26
CA LEU A 156 11.88 -4.96 10.57
C LEU A 156 12.65 -3.76 11.13
N LYS A 157 13.71 -3.99 11.88
CA LYS A 157 14.60 -2.94 12.44
C LYS A 157 15.32 -2.11 11.37
N ASN A 158 15.39 -2.60 10.12
CA ASN A 158 16.02 -1.92 9.01
C ASN A 158 15.00 -1.07 8.23
N ILE A 159 13.71 -1.20 8.54
CA ILE A 159 12.65 -0.41 7.92
C ILE A 159 12.54 0.93 8.65
N ILE A 160 12.76 2.01 7.93
CA ILE A 160 12.74 3.38 8.45
C ILE A 160 11.30 3.88 8.62
N CYS A 161 10.46 3.59 7.63
CA CYS A 161 9.03 3.89 7.67
C CYS A 161 8.29 3.10 6.59
N ASP A 162 6.95 3.06 6.72
CA ASP A 162 6.03 2.61 5.69
C ASP A 162 5.12 3.77 5.25
N LEU A 163 5.04 4.00 3.95
CA LEU A 163 4.16 4.95 3.28
C LEU A 163 3.06 4.15 2.59
N ASN A 164 1.98 3.89 3.30
CA ASN A 164 0.85 3.09 2.84
C ASN A 164 -0.11 3.95 2.02
N ILE A 165 -0.56 3.43 0.90
CA ILE A 165 -1.47 4.09 -0.03
C ILE A 165 -2.71 3.23 -0.17
N ASP A 166 -3.87 3.82 0.14
CA ASP A 166 -5.13 3.10 0.05
C ASP A 166 -6.27 4.10 -0.17
N MET A 167 -6.90 4.00 -1.34
CA MET A 167 -7.96 4.88 -1.80
C MET A 167 -7.53 6.35 -1.95
N ILE A 168 -6.80 6.68 -3.01
CA ILE A 168 -6.34 8.06 -3.28
C ILE A 168 -6.87 8.64 -4.60
N GLY A 169 -7.75 7.94 -5.31
CA GLY A 169 -8.25 8.32 -6.64
C GLY A 169 -9.58 9.07 -6.63
N ARG A 170 -10.20 9.28 -5.47
CA ARG A 170 -11.53 9.88 -5.38
C ARG A 170 -11.54 11.14 -4.51
N ILE A 171 -12.73 11.73 -4.40
CA ILE A 171 -13.02 12.89 -3.54
C ILE A 171 -14.18 12.51 -2.62
N ASP A 172 -13.99 12.70 -1.32
CA ASP A 172 -15.01 12.42 -0.33
C ASP A 172 -16.09 13.51 -0.26
N ARG A 173 -17.09 13.29 0.61
CA ARG A 173 -18.19 14.22 0.77
C ARG A 173 -17.74 15.57 1.34
N GLU A 174 -16.77 15.56 2.23
CA GLU A 174 -16.32 16.74 2.98
C GLU A 174 -15.52 17.70 2.10
N HIS A 175 -14.86 17.17 1.05
CA HIS A 175 -13.98 17.92 0.15
C HIS A 175 -14.58 18.21 -1.24
N LYS A 176 -15.88 18.09 -1.44
CA LYS A 176 -16.55 18.36 -2.74
C LYS A 176 -16.25 19.71 -3.37
N LYS A 177 -15.81 20.69 -2.57
CA LYS A 177 -15.47 22.05 -3.03
C LYS A 177 -13.98 22.34 -3.04
N MET A 178 -13.16 21.39 -2.57
CA MET A 178 -11.70 21.52 -2.46
C MET A 178 -11.07 20.17 -2.81
N HIS A 179 -10.74 19.98 -4.08
CA HIS A 179 -10.24 18.70 -4.56
C HIS A 179 -8.76 18.46 -4.20
N ASP A 180 -7.97 19.53 -4.06
CA ASP A 180 -6.53 19.45 -3.76
C ASP A 180 -6.29 19.16 -2.26
N TYR A 181 -6.62 17.97 -1.81
CA TYR A 181 -6.42 17.49 -0.44
C TYR A 181 -5.96 16.04 -0.40
N VAL A 182 -5.44 15.63 0.76
CA VAL A 182 -5.19 14.24 1.13
C VAL A 182 -5.25 14.09 2.65
N TYR A 183 -5.81 13.00 3.14
CA TYR A 183 -5.71 12.65 4.55
C TYR A 183 -4.36 12.01 4.83
N LEU A 184 -3.72 12.43 5.93
CA LEU A 184 -2.53 11.79 6.49
C LEU A 184 -2.89 11.22 7.85
N ILE A 185 -2.86 9.91 7.94
CA ILE A 185 -3.23 9.19 9.17
C ILE A 185 -1.97 8.52 9.74
N GLY A 186 -1.73 8.69 11.03
CA GLY A 186 -0.64 8.05 11.77
C GLY A 186 0.72 8.73 11.67
N ALA A 187 0.89 9.77 10.86
CA ALA A 187 2.18 10.38 10.56
C ALA A 187 2.97 10.86 11.80
N ASP A 188 2.29 11.32 12.85
CA ASP A 188 2.88 11.84 14.09
C ASP A 188 2.82 10.87 15.28
N ARG A 189 2.15 9.71 15.12
CA ARG A 189 1.91 8.78 16.24
C ARG A 189 3.18 8.09 16.75
N ILE A 190 4.12 7.80 15.84
CA ILE A 190 5.40 7.15 16.18
C ILE A 190 6.56 8.09 15.97
N SER A 191 6.56 8.89 14.88
CA SER A 191 7.65 9.82 14.56
C SER A 191 7.12 11.21 14.23
N LYS A 192 7.39 12.17 15.13
CA LYS A 192 7.10 13.58 14.86
C LYS A 192 7.98 14.16 13.74
N ASP A 193 9.14 13.54 13.48
CA ASP A 193 10.05 13.96 12.41
C ASP A 193 9.45 13.60 11.05
N LEU A 194 8.87 12.42 10.90
CA LEU A 194 8.15 12.01 9.68
C LEU A 194 6.99 12.98 9.36
N HIS A 195 6.20 13.32 10.36
CA HIS A 195 5.10 14.28 10.21
C HIS A 195 5.59 15.64 9.69
N LYS A 196 6.57 16.25 10.38
CA LYS A 196 7.13 17.54 9.98
C LYS A 196 7.78 17.51 8.60
N LEU A 197 8.45 16.40 8.28
CA LEU A 197 9.06 16.20 6.97
C LEU A 197 7.97 16.22 5.89
N SER A 198 6.89 15.44 6.06
CA SER A 198 5.81 15.36 5.07
C SER A 198 5.12 16.71 4.87
N GLU A 199 4.91 17.50 5.94
CA GLU A 199 4.37 18.87 5.84
C GLU A 199 5.29 19.80 5.05
N ASN A 200 6.60 19.79 5.33
CA ASN A 200 7.58 20.61 4.63
C ASN A 200 7.69 20.26 3.15
N ILE A 201 7.68 18.97 2.84
CA ILE A 201 7.70 18.48 1.45
C ILE A 201 6.43 18.93 0.73
N ASN A 202 5.26 18.74 1.33
CA ASN A 202 4.01 19.20 0.72
C ASN A 202 4.03 20.70 0.46
N LEU A 203 4.45 21.50 1.43
CA LEU A 203 4.51 22.97 1.30
C LEU A 203 5.45 23.42 0.19
N SER A 204 6.56 22.71 -0.02
CA SER A 204 7.57 23.07 -1.03
C SER A 204 7.30 22.46 -2.42
N THR A 205 6.32 21.57 -2.57
CA THR A 205 6.02 20.88 -3.83
C THR A 205 4.57 21.07 -4.28
N LEU A 206 3.66 20.23 -3.80
CA LEU A 206 2.27 20.17 -4.28
C LEU A 206 1.34 21.15 -3.56
N ASN A 207 1.66 21.50 -2.32
CA ASN A 207 0.86 22.38 -1.45
C ASN A 207 -0.62 21.95 -1.36
N LEU A 208 -0.86 20.65 -1.29
CA LEU A 208 -2.19 20.09 -1.03
C LEU A 208 -2.66 20.48 0.38
N LYS A 209 -3.96 20.54 0.61
CA LYS A 209 -4.50 20.56 1.97
C LYS A 209 -4.24 19.20 2.62
N LEU A 210 -3.34 19.15 3.60
CA LEU A 210 -3.17 17.97 4.45
C LEU A 210 -4.30 17.96 5.49
N ASP A 211 -5.10 16.90 5.50
CA ASP A 211 -6.20 16.77 6.46
C ASP A 211 -5.89 15.67 7.46
N TYR A 212 -6.03 15.98 8.75
CA TYR A 212 -5.71 15.08 9.87
C TYR A 212 -6.94 14.62 10.64
N THR A 213 -8.14 14.85 10.09
CA THR A 213 -9.41 14.53 10.78
C THR A 213 -9.45 13.07 11.26
N TYR A 214 -9.03 12.13 10.42
CA TYR A 214 -9.01 10.70 10.76
C TYR A 214 -7.76 10.25 11.52
N ASN A 215 -6.83 11.16 11.80
CA ASN A 215 -5.68 10.86 12.65
C ASN A 215 -5.98 10.95 14.15
N ALA A 216 -7.12 11.54 14.52
CA ALA A 216 -7.53 11.66 15.91
C ALA A 216 -7.78 10.27 16.54
N GLU A 217 -7.33 10.06 17.79
CA GLU A 217 -7.62 8.82 18.54
C GLU A 217 -9.13 8.61 18.75
N SER A 218 -9.90 9.70 18.75
CA SER A 218 -11.35 9.70 18.89
C SER A 218 -12.09 9.52 17.56
N ASP A 219 -11.39 9.25 16.45
CA ASP A 219 -12.03 9.00 15.16
C ASP A 219 -13.07 7.88 15.28
N PRO A 220 -14.37 8.16 15.06
CA PRO A 220 -15.42 7.14 15.20
C PRO A 220 -15.31 6.04 14.12
N LEU A 221 -14.66 6.30 13.01
CA LEU A 221 -14.45 5.34 11.92
C LEU A 221 -13.22 4.46 12.16
N GLN A 222 -12.35 4.85 13.10
CA GLN A 222 -11.13 4.13 13.45
C GLN A 222 -10.23 3.81 12.23
N LEU A 223 -10.14 4.75 11.27
CA LEU A 223 -9.41 4.53 10.00
C LEU A 223 -7.94 4.18 10.23
N TYR A 224 -7.33 4.65 11.31
CA TYR A 224 -5.97 4.26 11.68
C TYR A 224 -5.74 2.75 11.77
N TYR A 225 -6.79 1.96 12.01
CA TYR A 225 -6.69 0.49 12.17
C TYR A 225 -7.18 -0.29 10.96
N ARG A 226 -7.48 0.39 9.83
CA ARG A 226 -8.24 -0.20 8.74
C ARG A 226 -7.50 -0.37 7.43
N SER A 227 -6.16 -0.30 7.44
CA SER A 227 -5.35 -0.66 6.28
C SER A 227 -4.01 -1.26 6.72
N ASP A 228 -3.21 -1.73 5.78
CA ASP A 228 -2.01 -2.56 5.98
C ASP A 228 -0.92 -1.93 6.86
N HIS A 229 -0.82 -0.58 6.88
CA HIS A 229 0.14 0.17 7.70
C HIS A 229 0.09 -0.16 9.19
N ILE A 230 -1.09 -0.60 9.70
CA ILE A 230 -1.24 -0.89 11.14
C ILE A 230 -0.33 -2.03 11.60
N ASN A 231 -0.05 -3.00 10.72
CA ASN A 231 0.85 -4.09 11.05
C ASN A 231 2.30 -3.61 11.20
N PHE A 232 2.73 -2.60 10.44
CA PHE A 232 4.03 -1.93 10.64
C PHE A 232 4.02 -1.08 11.91
N ALA A 233 3.01 -0.24 12.09
CA ALA A 233 2.87 0.62 13.27
C ALA A 233 2.86 -0.18 14.57
N SER A 234 2.19 -1.33 14.60
CA SER A 234 2.15 -2.25 15.75
C SER A 234 3.52 -2.85 16.10
N ASN A 235 4.47 -2.81 15.18
CA ASN A 235 5.86 -3.19 15.38
C ASN A 235 6.79 -1.98 15.62
N GLY A 236 6.22 -0.79 15.89
CA GLY A 236 6.97 0.42 16.21
C GLY A 236 7.62 1.11 15.00
N ILE A 237 7.24 0.75 13.80
CA ILE A 237 7.73 1.37 12.56
C ILE A 237 6.89 2.62 12.27
N PRO A 238 7.52 3.81 12.06
CA PRO A 238 6.82 5.02 11.64
C PRO A 238 6.04 4.79 10.35
N ILE A 239 4.81 5.32 10.26
CA ILE A 239 3.96 5.16 9.09
C ILE A 239 3.30 6.48 8.68
N ILE A 240 2.91 6.56 7.42
CA ILE A 240 1.85 7.45 6.96
C ILE A 240 0.86 6.60 6.16
N PHE A 241 -0.40 6.67 6.51
CA PHE A 241 -1.48 6.18 5.70
C PHE A 241 -2.08 7.34 4.90
N TYR A 242 -1.89 7.32 3.58
CA TYR A 242 -2.45 8.28 2.63
C TYR A 242 -3.78 7.76 2.10
N THR A 243 -4.83 8.55 2.27
CA THR A 243 -6.15 8.21 1.73
C THR A 243 -6.92 9.47 1.31
N SER A 244 -7.91 9.31 0.46
CA SER A 244 -8.87 10.36 0.10
C SER A 244 -10.13 10.32 0.97
N GLY A 245 -10.20 9.40 1.93
CA GLY A 245 -11.39 9.18 2.75
C GLY A 245 -12.44 8.32 2.05
N LEU A 246 -13.60 8.21 2.67
CA LEU A 246 -14.68 7.32 2.21
C LEU A 246 -15.63 8.05 1.26
N HIS A 247 -15.99 7.38 0.17
CA HIS A 247 -16.98 7.84 -0.81
C HIS A 247 -18.17 6.87 -0.89
N PRO A 248 -19.32 7.24 -1.52
CA PRO A 248 -20.51 6.38 -1.56
C PRO A 248 -20.34 5.04 -2.26
N ASP A 249 -19.32 4.89 -3.08
CA ASP A 249 -19.05 3.65 -3.81
C ASP A 249 -18.07 2.71 -3.08
N TYR A 250 -17.60 3.08 -1.88
CA TYR A 250 -16.71 2.25 -1.06
C TYR A 250 -17.34 0.91 -0.75
N HIS A 251 -16.67 -0.20 -1.09
CA HIS A 251 -17.15 -1.57 -0.98
C HIS A 251 -18.46 -1.85 -1.77
N GLU A 252 -18.73 -1.05 -2.81
CA GLU A 252 -19.88 -1.23 -3.69
C GLU A 252 -19.43 -1.68 -5.09
N SER A 253 -20.33 -2.33 -5.82
CA SER A 253 -20.05 -2.75 -7.20
C SER A 253 -19.91 -1.60 -8.19
N THR A 254 -20.07 -0.39 -7.71
CA THR A 254 -19.99 0.86 -8.47
C THR A 254 -18.68 1.62 -8.25
N ASP A 255 -17.70 1.01 -7.56
CA ASP A 255 -16.35 1.55 -7.50
C ASP A 255 -15.61 1.21 -8.81
N ASP A 256 -15.86 2.03 -9.82
CA ASP A 256 -15.47 1.83 -11.21
C ASP A 256 -14.45 2.87 -11.68
N LEU A 257 -13.67 2.48 -12.68
CA LEU A 257 -12.57 3.27 -13.27
C LEU A 257 -13.02 4.66 -13.74
N GLU A 258 -14.22 4.77 -14.29
CA GLU A 258 -14.78 6.02 -14.85
C GLU A 258 -15.00 7.10 -13.79
N LYS A 259 -14.95 6.72 -12.51
CA LYS A 259 -15.12 7.63 -11.37
C LYS A 259 -13.82 8.11 -10.77
N ILE A 260 -12.69 7.59 -11.20
CA ILE A 260 -11.38 8.02 -10.73
C ILE A 260 -11.07 9.43 -11.26
N ASP A 261 -10.69 10.32 -10.36
CA ASP A 261 -10.13 11.63 -10.68
C ASP A 261 -8.61 11.50 -10.85
N PHE A 262 -8.18 11.33 -12.09
CA PHE A 262 -6.77 11.09 -12.41
C PHE A 262 -5.87 12.30 -12.12
N ASP A 263 -6.40 13.53 -12.16
CA ASP A 263 -5.62 14.73 -11.88
C ASP A 263 -5.22 14.77 -10.40
N ILE A 264 -6.17 14.46 -9.51
CA ILE A 264 -5.86 14.45 -8.08
C ILE A 264 -5.08 13.20 -7.68
N LEU A 265 -5.36 12.04 -8.29
CA LEU A 265 -4.58 10.83 -8.13
C LEU A 265 -3.10 11.09 -8.42
N GLN A 266 -2.81 11.75 -9.55
CA GLN A 266 -1.44 12.13 -9.93
C GLN A 266 -0.79 13.03 -8.89
N LYS A 267 -1.48 14.08 -8.41
CA LYS A 267 -0.93 15.00 -7.41
C LYS A 267 -0.61 14.29 -6.09
N ARG A 268 -1.51 13.43 -5.61
CA ARG A 268 -1.29 12.64 -4.39
C ARG A 268 -0.12 11.68 -4.55
N THR A 269 -0.03 10.99 -5.69
CA THR A 269 1.09 10.12 -6.05
C THR A 269 2.42 10.88 -6.06
N GLN A 270 2.45 12.09 -6.63
CA GLN A 270 3.63 12.95 -6.63
C GLN A 270 4.05 13.36 -5.23
N LEU A 271 3.10 13.72 -4.36
CA LEU A 271 3.40 14.05 -2.96
C LEU A 271 4.07 12.87 -2.24
N ILE A 272 3.52 11.67 -2.41
CA ILE A 272 4.07 10.44 -1.80
C ILE A 272 5.48 10.16 -2.34
N PHE A 273 5.68 10.29 -3.65
CA PHE A 273 7.00 10.17 -4.27
C PHE A 273 8.00 11.16 -3.67
N HIS A 274 7.66 12.46 -3.58
CA HIS A 274 8.55 13.47 -3.01
C HIS A 274 8.88 13.19 -1.54
N THR A 275 7.91 12.75 -0.76
CA THR A 275 8.12 12.35 0.64
C THR A 275 9.08 11.15 0.73
N ALA A 276 8.85 10.11 -0.06
CA ALA A 276 9.72 8.95 -0.12
C ALA A 276 11.14 9.30 -0.59
N TRP A 277 11.25 10.16 -1.60
CA TRP A 277 12.53 10.62 -2.14
C TRP A 277 13.36 11.35 -1.10
N GLU A 278 12.75 12.27 -0.34
CA GLU A 278 13.43 12.99 0.73
C GLU A 278 13.90 12.03 1.84
N ILE A 279 13.03 11.11 2.30
CA ILE A 279 13.40 10.12 3.32
C ILE A 279 14.54 9.24 2.82
N ALA A 280 14.51 8.85 1.55
CA ALA A 280 15.52 7.98 0.95
C ALA A 280 16.89 8.64 0.84
N ASN A 281 16.95 9.97 0.70
CA ASN A 281 18.20 10.68 0.39
C ASN A 281 18.77 11.53 1.53
N ARG A 282 17.99 11.85 2.56
CA ARG A 282 18.46 12.66 3.69
C ARG A 282 19.55 11.95 4.50
N GLU A 283 20.41 12.75 5.17
CA GLU A 283 21.53 12.22 5.96
C GLU A 283 21.01 11.46 7.19
N GLU A 284 20.16 12.09 7.98
CA GLU A 284 19.65 11.49 9.22
C GLU A 284 18.45 10.56 8.95
N GLY A 285 18.33 9.51 9.76
CA GLY A 285 17.10 8.71 9.83
C GLY A 285 15.94 9.51 10.44
N LEU A 286 14.77 8.90 10.51
CA LEU A 286 13.61 9.44 11.24
C LEU A 286 13.82 9.22 12.75
N LYS A 287 13.43 10.24 13.53
CA LYS A 287 13.46 10.22 15.00
C LYS A 287 12.06 10.06 15.57
#